data_9c981c9da11140cb7291f6a6eded7ec4
#
_entry.id   9c981c9da11140cb7291f6a6eded7ec4
#
_cell.length_a   1.000
_cell.length_b   1.000
_cell.length_c   1.000
_cell.angle_alpha   90.00
_cell.angle_beta   90.00
_cell.angle_gamma   90.00
#
_symmetry.space_group_name_H-M   'P 1'
#
loop_
_entity.id
_entity.type
_entity.pdbx_description
1 polymer ?
#
loop_
_entity_poly.entity_id
_entity_poly.type
_entity_poly.pdbx_seq_one_letter_code
_entity_poly.pdbx_strand_id
1 'polypeptide(L)'
;GKDSAQIGKIVLADVQVQALYVQDRWLVVLAEDENTSSDDANVQTRIYLYDVSNPEKPICRSKNSQSGYYSDSRLTGNILYTISVKRVYEAEKRRTKKNISRKWEVNFFRKTVCTARIPVCPQNIWYFKV
;
A
#
# COMPACT_ATOMS: atom_id res chain seq x y z
N GLY A 1 -13.80 -6.93 25.65
CA GLY A 1 -14.30 -6.84 27.01
C GLY A 1 -15.59 -6.08 27.11
N LYS A 2 -16.26 -6.15 28.22
CA LYS A 2 -17.56 -5.48 28.46
C LYS A 2 -17.49 -3.94 28.39
N ASP A 3 -16.29 -3.35 28.46
CA ASP A 3 -16.03 -1.92 28.52
C ASP A 3 -15.45 -1.33 27.24
N SER A 4 -15.48 -2.08 26.13
CA SER A 4 -15.02 -1.56 24.85
C SER A 4 -16.13 -0.80 24.13
N ALA A 5 -15.83 0.43 23.70
CA ALA A 5 -16.72 1.27 22.91
C ALA A 5 -16.03 1.71 21.61
N GLN A 6 -16.81 1.82 20.54
CA GLN A 6 -16.32 2.42 19.30
C GLN A 6 -16.20 3.94 19.50
N ILE A 7 -14.98 4.48 19.38
CA ILE A 7 -14.69 5.90 19.54
C ILE A 7 -14.47 6.63 18.21
N GLY A 8 -14.23 5.88 17.12
CA GLY A 8 -14.03 6.46 15.80
C GLY A 8 -14.23 5.44 14.70
N LYS A 9 -14.33 5.94 13.47
CA LYS A 9 -14.51 5.13 12.27
C LYS A 9 -13.82 5.78 11.08
N ILE A 10 -13.12 4.98 10.30
CA ILE A 10 -12.59 5.36 8.99
C ILE A 10 -13.29 4.48 7.96
N VAL A 11 -13.88 5.09 6.94
CA VAL A 11 -14.52 4.39 5.83
C VAL A 11 -13.64 4.55 4.59
N LEU A 12 -13.23 3.44 4.02
CA LEU A 12 -12.53 3.38 2.75
C LEU A 12 -13.44 2.66 1.76
N ALA A 13 -13.74 3.34 0.65
CA ALA A 13 -14.58 2.77 -0.40
C ALA A 13 -13.73 2.04 -1.45
N ASP A 14 -14.26 0.97 -2.03
CA ASP A 14 -13.69 0.22 -3.15
C ASP A 14 -12.27 -0.32 -2.91
N VAL A 15 -11.95 -0.60 -1.65
CA VAL A 15 -10.65 -1.18 -1.28
C VAL A 15 -10.82 -2.25 -0.20
N GLN A 16 -9.98 -3.26 -0.28
CA GLN A 16 -9.84 -4.29 0.74
C GLN A 16 -8.62 -4.01 1.63
N VAL A 17 -8.82 -3.86 2.92
CA VAL A 17 -7.73 -3.62 3.87
C VAL A 17 -6.91 -4.89 4.06
N GLN A 18 -5.59 -4.78 3.88
CA GLN A 18 -4.65 -5.88 3.97
C GLN A 18 -3.84 -5.85 5.28
N ALA A 19 -3.42 -4.65 5.70
CA ALA A 19 -2.64 -4.50 6.92
C ALA A 19 -2.88 -3.14 7.58
N LEU A 20 -2.69 -3.11 8.91
CA LEU A 20 -2.81 -1.92 9.75
C LEU A 20 -1.60 -1.84 10.67
N TYR A 21 -1.03 -0.64 10.78
CA TYR A 21 0.02 -0.33 11.75
C TYR A 21 -0.36 0.91 12.55
N VAL A 22 -0.23 0.81 13.85
CA VAL A 22 -0.43 1.94 14.75
C VAL A 22 0.89 2.24 15.46
N GLN A 23 1.31 3.48 15.40
CA GLN A 23 2.48 3.95 16.11
C GLN A 23 2.22 5.38 16.61
N ASP A 24 2.24 5.56 17.92
CA ASP A 24 1.91 6.81 18.58
C ASP A 24 0.53 7.35 18.12
N ARG A 25 0.52 8.48 17.45
CA ARG A 25 -0.68 9.11 16.90
C ARG A 25 -0.94 8.74 15.41
N TRP A 26 -0.13 7.86 14.85
CA TRP A 26 -0.19 7.53 13.44
C TRP A 26 -0.82 6.17 13.21
N LEU A 27 -1.77 6.13 12.31
CA LEU A 27 -2.35 4.91 11.77
C LEU A 27 -1.98 4.80 10.29
N VAL A 28 -1.32 3.72 9.92
CA VAL A 28 -1.04 3.36 8.53
C VAL A 28 -2.01 2.27 8.12
N VAL A 29 -2.69 2.48 7.01
CA VAL A 29 -3.61 1.51 6.40
C VAL A 29 -3.06 1.11 5.05
N LEU A 30 -2.84 -0.18 4.84
CA LEU A 30 -2.52 -0.75 3.54
C LEU A 30 -3.76 -1.47 3.00
N ALA A 31 -4.11 -1.18 1.77
CA ALA A 31 -5.28 -1.75 1.11
C ALA A 31 -5.03 -2.02 -0.36
N GLU A 32 -5.82 -2.88 -0.96
CA GLU A 32 -5.85 -3.15 -2.40
C GLU A 32 -7.16 -2.65 -3.00
N ASP A 33 -7.13 -2.29 -4.27
CA ASP A 33 -8.35 -1.97 -5.01
C ASP A 33 -9.23 -3.22 -5.14
N GLU A 34 -10.49 -3.13 -4.71
CA GLU A 34 -11.44 -4.25 -4.74
C GLU A 34 -11.98 -4.53 -6.15
N ASN A 35 -12.11 -3.50 -6.96
CA ASN A 35 -12.67 -3.58 -8.31
C ASN A 35 -11.59 -3.71 -9.38
N THR A 36 -10.86 -4.79 -9.39
CA THR A 36 -10.04 -5.14 -10.53
C THR A 36 -10.87 -5.93 -11.53
N SER A 37 -11.49 -5.22 -12.46
CA SER A 37 -11.97 -5.85 -13.69
C SER A 37 -10.79 -6.59 -14.33
N SER A 38 -10.90 -7.86 -14.51
CA SER A 38 -10.12 -8.86 -15.25
C SER A 38 -8.69 -8.52 -15.77
N ASP A 39 -8.20 -7.32 -15.53
CA ASP A 39 -6.91 -6.81 -15.97
C ASP A 39 -5.98 -6.65 -14.76
N ASP A 40 -5.22 -7.71 -14.45
CA ASP A 40 -4.18 -7.73 -13.41
C ASP A 40 -3.16 -6.57 -13.52
N ALA A 41 -3.16 -5.89 -14.68
CA ALA A 41 -2.21 -4.83 -14.98
C ALA A 41 -2.44 -3.54 -14.16
N ASN A 42 -3.64 -3.32 -13.65
CA ASN A 42 -4.05 -2.05 -13.03
C ASN A 42 -4.24 -2.11 -11.51
N VAL A 43 -3.96 -3.26 -10.90
CA VAL A 43 -4.06 -3.40 -9.44
C VAL A 43 -3.07 -2.48 -8.74
N GLN A 44 -3.55 -1.80 -7.71
CA GLN A 44 -2.74 -0.90 -6.89
C GLN A 44 -2.82 -1.32 -5.42
N THR A 45 -1.68 -1.37 -4.78
CA THR A 45 -1.58 -1.36 -3.32
C THR A 45 -1.62 0.08 -2.85
N ARG A 46 -2.60 0.44 -2.04
CA ARG A 46 -2.79 1.79 -1.52
C ARG A 46 -2.30 1.90 -0.09
N ILE A 47 -1.66 3.00 0.21
CA ILE A 47 -1.08 3.29 1.53
C ILE A 47 -1.65 4.61 2.02
N TYR A 48 -2.39 4.56 3.11
CA TYR A 48 -2.98 5.72 3.75
C TYR A 48 -2.30 5.98 5.08
N LEU A 49 -1.98 7.23 5.35
CA LEU A 49 -1.48 7.68 6.65
C LEU A 49 -2.51 8.59 7.30
N TYR A 50 -3.00 8.18 8.45
CA TYR A 50 -3.94 8.95 9.26
C TYR A 50 -3.28 9.45 10.53
N ASP A 51 -3.62 10.68 10.89
CA ASP A 51 -3.40 11.22 12.23
C ASP A 51 -4.63 10.88 13.08
N VAL A 52 -4.42 10.07 14.10
CA VAL A 52 -5.45 9.60 15.03
C VAL A 52 -5.28 10.19 16.43
N SER A 53 -4.62 11.34 16.54
CA SER A 53 -4.52 12.08 17.82
C SER A 53 -5.88 12.34 18.44
N ASN A 54 -6.89 12.60 17.60
CA ASN A 54 -8.29 12.59 17.97
C ASN A 54 -8.96 11.40 17.27
N PRO A 55 -9.20 10.30 17.97
CA PRO A 55 -9.76 9.10 17.37
C PRO A 55 -11.20 9.27 16.87
N GLU A 56 -11.94 10.25 17.39
CA GLU A 56 -13.29 10.57 16.89
C GLU A 56 -13.26 11.24 15.52
N LYS A 57 -12.15 11.92 15.19
CA LYS A 57 -11.95 12.63 13.93
C LYS A 57 -10.58 12.33 13.32
N PRO A 58 -10.36 11.12 12.79
CA PRO A 58 -9.13 10.77 12.10
C PRO A 58 -8.90 11.67 10.88
N ILE A 59 -7.67 12.15 10.69
CA ILE A 59 -7.31 13.03 9.59
C ILE A 59 -6.37 12.30 8.64
N CYS A 60 -6.77 12.12 7.38
CA CYS A 60 -5.89 11.56 6.36
C CYS A 60 -4.80 12.58 5.98
N ARG A 61 -3.55 12.25 6.26
CA ARG A 61 -2.38 13.11 6.01
C ARG A 61 -1.70 12.80 4.69
N SER A 62 -1.69 11.55 4.27
CA SER A 62 -1.15 11.20 2.96
C SER A 62 -1.81 9.95 2.39
N LYS A 63 -1.86 9.93 1.05
CA LYS A 63 -2.30 8.78 0.26
C LYS A 63 -1.20 8.50 -0.76
N ASN A 64 -0.79 7.25 -0.84
CA ASN A 64 0.18 6.78 -1.81
C ASN A 64 -0.33 5.52 -2.45
N SER A 65 0.20 5.19 -3.62
CA SER A 65 -0.10 3.95 -4.29
C SER A 65 1.16 3.34 -4.89
N GLN A 66 1.15 2.03 -4.98
CA GLN A 66 2.21 1.22 -5.56
C GLN A 66 1.56 0.19 -6.47
N SER A 67 2.08 0.04 -7.69
CA SER A 67 1.56 -0.95 -8.63
C SER A 67 1.70 -2.36 -8.11
N GLY A 68 0.67 -3.17 -8.31
CA GLY A 68 0.66 -4.59 -7.98
C GLY A 68 -0.17 -4.94 -6.74
N TYR A 69 -0.34 -6.23 -6.57
CA TYR A 69 -1.00 -6.81 -5.39
C TYR A 69 -0.14 -6.67 -4.15
N TYR A 70 -0.75 -6.38 -3.03
CA TYR A 70 -0.08 -6.44 -1.74
C TYR A 70 0.48 -7.84 -1.48
N SER A 71 1.74 -7.94 -1.14
CA SER A 71 2.37 -9.20 -0.78
C SER A 71 2.71 -9.24 0.70
N ASP A 72 3.44 -8.24 1.17
CA ASP A 72 3.86 -8.16 2.57
C ASP A 72 4.20 -6.72 2.95
N SER A 73 4.23 -6.45 4.24
CA SER A 73 4.70 -5.17 4.76
C SER A 73 5.28 -5.30 6.16
N ARG A 74 6.13 -4.35 6.51
CA ARG A 74 6.73 -4.27 7.84
C ARG A 74 6.97 -2.83 8.23
N LEU A 75 6.58 -2.48 9.45
CA LEU A 75 6.94 -1.21 10.08
C LEU A 75 8.10 -1.46 11.04
N THR A 76 9.21 -0.76 10.85
CA THR A 76 10.38 -0.82 11.72
C THR A 76 10.83 0.60 12.07
N GLY A 77 10.69 0.98 13.33
CA GLY A 77 10.84 2.38 13.72
C GLY A 77 9.86 3.26 12.93
N ASN A 78 10.37 4.28 12.25
CA ASN A 78 9.58 5.20 11.44
C ASN A 78 9.57 4.85 9.94
N ILE A 79 9.99 3.63 9.59
CA ILE A 79 10.12 3.21 8.20
C ILE A 79 9.12 2.09 7.92
N LEU A 80 8.23 2.35 6.97
CA LEU A 80 7.35 1.34 6.41
C LEU A 80 8.01 0.73 5.17
N TYR A 81 8.15 -0.58 5.18
CA TYR A 81 8.53 -1.38 4.02
C TYR A 81 7.27 -2.04 3.48
N THR A 82 7.01 -1.88 2.21
CA THR A 82 5.86 -2.52 1.54
C THR A 82 6.34 -3.24 0.30
N ILE A 83 5.89 -4.47 0.14
CA ILE A 83 6.17 -5.31 -1.02
C ILE A 83 4.88 -5.53 -1.77
N SER A 84 4.87 -5.19 -3.05
CA SER A 84 3.79 -5.55 -3.96
C SER A 84 4.31 -6.36 -5.13
N VAL A 85 3.47 -7.22 -5.66
CA VAL A 85 3.81 -8.11 -6.77
C VAL A 85 2.90 -7.80 -7.95
N LYS A 86 3.51 -7.51 -9.09
CA LYS A 86 2.81 -7.24 -10.34
C LYS A 86 3.15 -8.31 -11.38
N ARG A 87 2.13 -8.84 -12.05
CA ARG A 87 2.32 -9.68 -13.23
C ARG A 87 2.56 -8.78 -14.43
N VAL A 88 3.64 -8.99 -15.12
CA VAL A 88 3.96 -8.31 -16.36
C VAL A 88 3.88 -9.32 -17.50
N TYR A 89 3.02 -9.06 -18.46
CA TYR A 89 2.92 -9.84 -19.68
C TYR A 89 3.73 -9.12 -20.76
N GLU A 90 4.87 -9.70 -21.16
CA GLU A 90 5.56 -9.25 -22.37
C GLU A 90 4.95 -9.95 -23.58
N ALA A 91 4.30 -9.20 -24.43
CA ALA A 91 3.98 -9.67 -25.76
C ALA A 91 5.26 -9.62 -26.60
N GLU A 92 5.84 -10.77 -26.89
CA GLU A 92 6.95 -10.84 -27.85
C GLU A 92 6.49 -10.37 -29.22
N LYS A 93 7.12 -9.30 -29.71
CA LYS A 93 6.85 -8.67 -30.99
C LYS A 93 7.33 -9.50 -32.19
N ARG A 94 7.22 -10.81 -32.25
CA ARG A 94 7.56 -11.57 -33.47
C ARG A 94 6.80 -12.87 -33.65
N ARG A 95 6.05 -12.91 -34.74
CA ARG A 95 5.71 -13.97 -35.74
C ARG A 95 5.49 -15.42 -35.31
N THR A 96 5.56 -15.82 -34.07
CA THR A 96 5.17 -17.15 -33.61
C THR A 96 4.14 -17.04 -32.53
N LYS A 97 3.01 -17.65 -32.83
CA LYS A 97 1.86 -17.76 -31.93
C LYS A 97 2.30 -18.26 -30.56
N LYS A 98 1.95 -17.52 -29.50
CA LYS A 98 1.80 -18.01 -28.13
C LYS A 98 3.04 -18.10 -27.24
N ASN A 99 3.98 -17.18 -27.27
CA ASN A 99 4.90 -17.04 -26.16
C ASN A 99 4.63 -15.75 -25.37
N ILE A 100 3.67 -15.82 -24.46
CA ILE A 100 3.49 -14.82 -23.42
C ILE A 100 4.46 -15.18 -22.30
N SER A 101 5.59 -14.48 -22.21
CA SER A 101 6.47 -14.67 -21.06
C SER A 101 5.87 -13.95 -19.86
N ARG A 102 5.65 -14.71 -18.77
CA ARG A 102 5.19 -14.17 -17.50
C ARG A 102 6.39 -13.67 -16.73
N LYS A 103 6.49 -12.37 -16.56
CA LYS A 103 7.48 -11.75 -15.68
C LYS A 103 6.80 -11.27 -14.39
N TRP A 104 7.50 -11.45 -13.29
CA TRP A 104 7.08 -10.93 -12.00
C TRP A 104 7.92 -9.72 -11.66
N GLU A 105 7.27 -8.58 -11.41
CA GLU A 105 7.90 -7.41 -10.82
C GLU A 105 7.60 -7.39 -9.32
N VAL A 106 8.66 -7.39 -8.52
CA VAL A 106 8.56 -7.17 -7.09
C VAL A 106 8.89 -5.71 -6.80
N ASN A 107 7.91 -4.96 -6.35
CA ASN A 107 8.08 -3.56 -6.02
C ASN A 107 8.36 -3.42 -4.52
N PHE A 108 9.49 -2.81 -4.21
CA PHE A 108 9.86 -2.44 -2.86
C PHE A 108 9.57 -0.96 -2.62
N PHE A 109 8.76 -0.67 -1.63
CA PHE A 109 8.50 0.68 -1.20
C PHE A 109 9.00 0.89 0.22
N ARG A 110 9.87 1.88 0.38
CA ARG A 110 10.33 2.35 1.68
C ARG A 110 9.78 3.73 1.94
N LYS A 111 8.95 3.88 2.95
CA LYS A 111 8.44 5.16 3.38
C LYS A 111 8.79 5.42 4.84
N THR A 112 9.41 6.55 5.10
CA THR A 112 9.60 7.03 6.45
C THR A 112 8.28 7.63 6.95
N VAL A 113 7.74 7.04 8.01
CA VAL A 113 6.59 7.59 8.71
C VAL A 113 7.13 8.66 9.65
N CYS A 114 6.94 9.93 9.28
CA CYS A 114 7.43 11.04 10.08
C CYS A 114 6.58 11.18 11.34
N THR A 115 7.21 10.95 12.49
CA THR A 115 6.62 11.25 13.81
C THR A 115 6.90 12.69 14.25
N ALA A 116 7.77 13.42 13.55
CA ALA A 116 8.21 14.75 13.91
C ALA A 116 7.48 15.85 13.12
N ARG A 117 7.52 17.05 13.68
CA ARG A 117 6.82 18.28 13.29
C ARG A 117 7.07 18.83 11.89
N ILE A 118 7.76 18.13 10.99
CA ILE A 118 8.16 18.63 9.67
C ILE A 118 7.65 17.67 8.58
N PRO A 119 6.93 18.19 7.56
CA PRO A 119 6.25 17.36 6.56
C PRO A 119 7.15 16.86 5.42
N VAL A 120 8.45 16.75 5.60
CA VAL A 120 9.35 16.28 4.54
C VAL A 120 9.78 14.85 4.86
N CYS A 121 9.02 13.89 4.34
CA CYS A 121 9.46 12.49 4.33
C CYS A 121 10.20 12.23 3.02
N PRO A 122 11.52 11.94 3.04
CA PRO A 122 12.20 11.51 1.84
C PRO A 122 11.60 10.19 1.34
N GLN A 123 11.13 10.19 0.11
CA GLN A 123 10.60 9.02 -0.54
C GLN A 123 11.74 8.36 -1.32
N ASN A 124 12.21 7.22 -0.86
CA ASN A 124 13.11 6.38 -1.63
C ASN A 124 12.31 5.18 -2.15
N ILE A 125 12.07 5.18 -3.45
CA ILE A 125 11.40 4.08 -4.15
C ILE A 125 12.50 3.22 -4.77
N TRP A 126 12.55 1.96 -4.38
CA TRP A 126 13.47 0.98 -4.96
C TRP A 126 12.69 -0.04 -5.77
N TYR A 127 13.07 -0.21 -7.03
CA TYR A 127 12.49 -1.23 -7.91
C TYR A 127 13.51 -2.35 -8.10
N PHE A 128 13.10 -3.57 -7.81
CA PHE A 128 13.86 -4.76 -8.21
C PHE A 128 13.08 -5.47 -9.32
N LYS A 129 13.71 -5.62 -10.48
CA LYS A 129 13.23 -6.49 -11.54
C LYS A 129 13.82 -7.88 -11.32
N VAL A 130 12.95 -8.82 -11.17
CA VAL A 130 13.32 -10.23 -11.12
C VAL A 130 12.97 -10.89 -12.45
#